data_432f7848e0d83e4b12bc31b859585ab0
#
_entry.id   432f7848e0d83e4b12bc31b859585ab0
#
_cell.length_a   1.000
_cell.length_b   1.000
_cell.length_c   1.000
_cell.angle_alpha   90.00
_cell.angle_beta   90.00
_cell.angle_gamma   90.00
#
_symmetry.space_group_name_H-M   'P 1'
#
loop_
_entity.id
_entity.type
_entity.pdbx_description
1 polymer ?
#
loop_
_entity_poly.entity_id
_entity_poly.type
_entity_poly.pdbx_seq_one_letter_code
_entity_poly.pdbx_strand_id
1 'polypeptide(L)'
;MRKVEFLDTSLRDGEQTPGVNFSIKEKIAIAKQLEKWGISAIEAGFPAASPDSFTAVQEIAKTLTKTAVTGLARSVKSDIDACYEALKDAKYPQVHVFIATSPIHREFKLNKTKEEILEAIKEHVSYARSKFEIVEFSPEDATRTELDFLLQVVQTAVDAGASYINIPDTVGFTTPAEYGAIFKYLIDHVKTDREIIYSPHCHDDLGMAVANSLAAVKNGAGRVEGTINGIGERAGNAALEEVAVALNIREDYYQVESPIVLNETINTSELVSRYSGIPIPKNKAVVGGNAFSHESGIHQDGVLKNPLTYEIITPELVGVKSNSLPLGKLSGRHAFVE
;
A
#
# COMPACT_ATOMS: atom_id res chain seq x y z
N MET A 1 8.12 -2.84 -20.41
CA MET A 1 7.90 -1.83 -19.35
C MET A 1 8.42 -2.38 -18.03
N ARG A 2 8.77 -1.52 -17.05
CA ARG A 2 9.16 -1.93 -15.70
C ARG A 2 7.93 -2.44 -14.96
N LYS A 3 8.04 -3.54 -14.22
CA LYS A 3 6.96 -4.06 -13.39
C LYS A 3 6.91 -3.31 -12.06
N VAL A 4 5.71 -3.03 -11.56
CA VAL A 4 5.47 -2.47 -10.21
C VAL A 4 4.61 -3.45 -9.44
N GLU A 5 5.13 -3.92 -8.32
CA GLU A 5 4.42 -4.79 -7.38
C GLU A 5 3.48 -3.97 -6.47
N PHE A 6 2.54 -4.66 -5.84
CA PHE A 6 1.65 -4.08 -4.85
C PHE A 6 1.69 -4.91 -3.56
N LEU A 7 1.92 -4.25 -2.43
CA LEU A 7 1.78 -4.82 -1.09
C LEU A 7 0.54 -4.22 -0.42
N ASP A 8 -0.44 -5.05 -0.10
CA ASP A 8 -1.61 -4.64 0.66
C ASP A 8 -1.36 -4.76 2.16
N THR A 9 -1.61 -3.68 2.89
CA THR A 9 -1.51 -3.63 4.35
C THR A 9 -2.88 -3.43 5.04
N SER A 10 -3.99 -3.68 4.33
CA SER A 10 -5.35 -3.54 4.89
C SER A 10 -5.57 -4.40 6.13
N LEU A 11 -4.95 -5.58 6.20
CA LEU A 11 -5.08 -6.54 7.31
C LEU A 11 -4.17 -6.21 8.50
N ARG A 12 -3.24 -5.28 8.35
CA ARG A 12 -2.36 -4.80 9.44
C ARG A 12 -2.60 -3.31 9.72
N ASP A 13 -2.16 -2.40 8.84
CA ASP A 13 -2.29 -0.96 9.00
C ASP A 13 -3.76 -0.52 8.87
N GLY A 14 -4.47 -1.10 7.90
CA GLY A 14 -5.89 -0.86 7.72
C GLY A 14 -6.72 -1.24 8.97
N GLU A 15 -6.34 -2.31 9.68
CA GLU A 15 -6.99 -2.70 10.93
C GLU A 15 -6.72 -1.74 12.09
N GLN A 16 -5.72 -0.85 11.97
CA GLN A 16 -5.46 0.21 12.94
C GLN A 16 -6.42 1.39 12.82
N THR A 17 -7.31 1.38 11.83
CA THR A 17 -8.43 2.35 11.79
C THR A 17 -9.28 2.24 13.06
N PRO A 18 -9.55 3.33 13.78
CA PRO A 18 -10.38 3.28 14.96
C PRO A 18 -11.75 2.63 14.71
N GLY A 19 -12.06 1.58 15.47
CA GLY A 19 -13.31 0.82 15.35
C GLY A 19 -13.29 -0.35 14.37
N VAL A 20 -12.21 -0.54 13.61
CA VAL A 20 -12.04 -1.72 12.73
C VAL A 20 -11.44 -2.87 13.54
N ASN A 21 -12.03 -4.06 13.37
CA ASN A 21 -11.54 -5.30 13.97
C ASN A 21 -12.04 -6.47 13.14
N PHE A 22 -11.15 -7.06 12.36
CA PHE A 22 -11.50 -8.21 11.52
C PHE A 22 -11.38 -9.52 12.28
N SER A 23 -12.41 -10.36 12.22
CA SER A 23 -12.28 -11.75 12.62
C SER A 23 -11.30 -12.50 11.67
N ILE A 24 -10.74 -13.62 12.14
CA ILE A 24 -9.85 -14.47 11.31
C ILE A 24 -10.55 -14.89 10.00
N LYS A 25 -11.84 -15.19 10.04
CA LYS A 25 -12.61 -15.56 8.84
C LYS A 25 -12.70 -14.42 7.83
N GLU A 26 -12.90 -13.21 8.30
CA GLU A 26 -12.95 -12.00 7.46
C GLU A 26 -11.58 -11.70 6.87
N LYS A 27 -10.50 -11.81 7.66
CA LYS A 27 -9.12 -11.67 7.18
C LYS A 27 -8.81 -12.66 6.05
N ILE A 28 -9.19 -13.92 6.21
CA ILE A 28 -9.03 -14.94 5.16
C ILE A 28 -9.85 -14.60 3.91
N ALA A 29 -11.08 -14.11 4.08
CA ALA A 29 -11.91 -13.72 2.95
C ALA A 29 -11.33 -12.53 2.19
N ILE A 30 -10.85 -11.51 2.90
CA ILE A 30 -10.15 -10.35 2.31
C ILE A 30 -8.88 -10.82 1.59
N ALA A 31 -8.04 -11.63 2.24
CA ALA A 31 -6.79 -12.13 1.66
C ALA A 31 -7.02 -12.90 0.35
N LYS A 32 -8.05 -13.76 0.29
CA LYS A 32 -8.43 -14.47 -0.94
C LYS A 32 -8.90 -13.52 -2.04
N GLN A 33 -9.65 -12.49 -1.71
CA GLN A 33 -10.10 -11.50 -2.68
C GLN A 33 -8.94 -10.65 -3.18
N LEU A 34 -7.99 -10.29 -2.31
CA LEU A 34 -6.76 -9.61 -2.70
C LEU A 34 -5.89 -10.46 -3.64
N GLU A 35 -5.74 -11.77 -3.37
CA GLU A 35 -5.07 -12.70 -4.29
C GLU A 35 -5.78 -12.73 -5.65
N LYS A 36 -7.12 -12.73 -5.67
CA LYS A 36 -7.91 -12.69 -6.91
C LYS A 36 -7.76 -11.34 -7.64
N TRP A 37 -7.64 -10.25 -6.90
CA TRP A 37 -7.37 -8.92 -7.45
C TRP A 37 -5.95 -8.78 -8.03
N GLY A 38 -5.06 -9.74 -7.76
CA GLY A 38 -3.72 -9.81 -8.34
C GLY A 38 -2.65 -9.13 -7.48
N ILE A 39 -2.89 -8.96 -6.17
CA ILE A 39 -1.90 -8.37 -5.27
C ILE A 39 -0.62 -9.23 -5.21
N SER A 40 0.54 -8.59 -5.19
CA SER A 40 1.84 -9.29 -5.17
C SER A 40 2.16 -9.85 -3.78
N ALA A 41 1.87 -9.07 -2.74
CA ALA A 41 2.09 -9.45 -1.35
C ALA A 41 1.00 -8.87 -0.43
N ILE A 42 0.77 -9.52 0.70
CA ILE A 42 -0.15 -9.07 1.76
C ILE A 42 0.60 -9.03 3.08
N GLU A 43 0.57 -7.89 3.77
CA GLU A 43 1.00 -7.81 5.16
C GLU A 43 -0.16 -8.26 6.06
N ALA A 44 -0.09 -9.51 6.47
CA ALA A 44 -1.20 -10.23 7.09
C ALA A 44 -1.43 -9.86 8.56
N GLY A 45 -0.44 -9.23 9.21
CA GLY A 45 -0.53 -8.79 10.59
C GLY A 45 0.82 -8.64 11.29
N PHE A 46 0.75 -8.52 12.62
CA PHE A 46 1.91 -8.41 13.51
C PHE A 46 1.91 -9.59 14.49
N PRO A 47 2.55 -10.73 14.15
CA PRO A 47 2.46 -11.97 14.93
C PRO A 47 2.87 -11.83 16.39
N ALA A 48 3.85 -10.98 16.69
CA ALA A 48 4.31 -10.75 18.06
C ALA A 48 3.37 -9.89 18.92
N ALA A 49 2.36 -9.25 18.33
CA ALA A 49 1.47 -8.35 19.07
C ALA A 49 0.47 -9.11 19.95
N SER A 50 -0.06 -10.25 19.48
CA SER A 50 -1.01 -11.05 20.25
C SER A 50 -1.13 -12.47 19.68
N PRO A 51 -1.65 -13.45 20.46
CA PRO A 51 -1.96 -14.79 19.99
C PRO A 51 -2.95 -14.80 18.80
N ASP A 52 -3.93 -13.91 18.81
CA ASP A 52 -4.93 -13.80 17.72
C ASP A 52 -4.28 -13.30 16.44
N SER A 53 -3.38 -12.29 16.51
CA SER A 53 -2.62 -11.82 15.36
C SER A 53 -1.70 -12.92 14.82
N PHE A 54 -1.03 -13.66 15.67
CA PHE A 54 -0.22 -14.82 15.28
C PHE A 54 -1.06 -15.85 14.51
N THR A 55 -2.21 -16.24 15.08
CA THR A 55 -3.11 -17.24 14.47
C THR A 55 -3.66 -16.74 13.13
N ALA A 56 -4.04 -15.45 13.03
CA ALA A 56 -4.54 -14.88 11.79
C ALA A 56 -3.50 -14.95 10.67
N VAL A 57 -2.26 -14.55 10.96
CA VAL A 57 -1.14 -14.62 9.98
C VAL A 57 -0.90 -16.07 9.56
N GLN A 58 -0.90 -17.01 10.51
CA GLN A 58 -0.71 -18.44 10.21
C GLN A 58 -1.80 -19.00 9.29
N GLU A 59 -3.06 -18.67 9.55
CA GLU A 59 -4.18 -19.16 8.74
C GLU A 59 -4.19 -18.55 7.33
N ILE A 60 -3.82 -17.28 7.20
CA ILE A 60 -3.62 -16.63 5.88
C ILE A 60 -2.46 -17.30 5.14
N ALA A 61 -1.33 -17.55 5.81
CA ALA A 61 -0.17 -18.22 5.25
C ALA A 61 -0.49 -19.59 4.64
N LYS A 62 -1.31 -20.39 5.32
CA LYS A 62 -1.78 -21.69 4.82
C LYS A 62 -2.75 -21.58 3.64
N THR A 63 -3.41 -20.45 3.49
CA THR A 63 -4.53 -20.28 2.55
C THR A 63 -4.07 -19.80 1.18
N LEU A 64 -3.11 -18.86 1.12
CA LEU A 64 -2.70 -18.22 -0.12
C LEU A 64 -1.70 -19.08 -0.89
N THR A 65 -1.85 -19.10 -2.22
CA THR A 65 -1.04 -19.96 -3.08
C THR A 65 -0.24 -19.24 -4.17
N LYS A 66 -0.58 -17.99 -4.45
CA LYS A 66 0.05 -17.17 -5.49
C LYS A 66 0.67 -15.88 -4.96
N THR A 67 0.12 -15.36 -3.87
CA THR A 67 0.50 -14.10 -3.25
C THR A 67 1.48 -14.34 -2.10
N ALA A 68 2.50 -13.51 -1.97
CA ALA A 68 3.40 -13.55 -0.84
C ALA A 68 2.69 -13.09 0.45
N VAL A 69 3.06 -13.69 1.58
CA VAL A 69 2.52 -13.33 2.89
C VAL A 69 3.63 -12.75 3.74
N THR A 70 3.43 -11.54 4.22
CA THR A 70 4.38 -10.78 5.02
C THR A 70 3.88 -10.65 6.46
N GLY A 71 4.79 -10.80 7.41
CA GLY A 71 4.55 -10.48 8.82
C GLY A 71 5.40 -9.28 9.23
N LEU A 72 4.80 -8.37 10.01
CA LEU A 72 5.50 -7.21 10.57
C LEU A 72 6.29 -7.60 11.81
N ALA A 73 7.52 -7.12 11.96
CA ALA A 73 8.40 -7.32 13.10
C ALA A 73 9.13 -6.03 13.47
N ARG A 74 9.15 -5.68 14.76
CA ARG A 74 10.13 -4.71 15.24
C ARG A 74 11.54 -5.26 15.06
N SER A 75 12.54 -4.37 15.04
CA SER A 75 13.97 -4.77 15.09
C SER A 75 14.33 -5.41 16.43
N VAL A 76 13.76 -6.60 16.71
CA VAL A 76 14.08 -7.48 17.84
C VAL A 76 13.89 -8.94 17.43
N LYS A 77 14.76 -9.83 17.92
CA LYS A 77 14.78 -11.25 17.52
C LYS A 77 13.47 -11.98 17.79
N SER A 78 12.85 -11.71 18.94
CA SER A 78 11.58 -12.37 19.32
C SER A 78 10.44 -12.10 18.33
N ASP A 79 10.37 -10.90 17.75
CA ASP A 79 9.34 -10.56 16.77
C ASP A 79 9.60 -11.25 15.43
N ILE A 80 10.89 -11.31 15.03
CA ILE A 80 11.32 -12.02 13.81
C ILE A 80 11.04 -13.52 13.94
N ASP A 81 11.31 -14.10 15.13
CA ASP A 81 10.99 -15.50 15.42
C ASP A 81 9.48 -15.77 15.36
N ALA A 82 8.66 -14.88 15.93
CA ALA A 82 7.22 -14.98 15.86
C ALA A 82 6.72 -14.94 14.40
N CYS A 83 7.29 -14.06 13.56
CA CYS A 83 6.98 -14.04 12.12
C CYS A 83 7.39 -15.35 11.45
N TYR A 84 8.57 -15.86 11.73
CA TYR A 84 9.05 -17.10 11.13
C TYR A 84 8.13 -18.28 11.47
N GLU A 85 7.74 -18.44 12.73
CA GLU A 85 6.83 -19.51 13.13
C GLU A 85 5.42 -19.36 12.55
N ALA A 86 4.90 -18.12 12.46
CA ALA A 86 3.59 -17.88 11.88
C ALA A 86 3.55 -18.13 10.35
N LEU A 87 4.67 -17.88 9.67
CA LEU A 87 4.76 -17.95 8.21
C LEU A 87 5.38 -19.23 7.66
N LYS A 88 5.74 -20.18 8.51
CA LYS A 88 6.44 -21.42 8.07
C LYS A 88 5.68 -22.27 7.05
N ASP A 89 4.36 -22.16 7.02
CA ASP A 89 3.48 -22.87 6.09
C ASP A 89 3.13 -22.02 4.84
N ALA A 90 3.62 -20.79 4.75
CA ALA A 90 3.40 -19.92 3.60
C ALA A 90 4.23 -20.42 2.39
N LYS A 91 3.64 -20.36 1.21
CA LYS A 91 4.34 -20.70 -0.03
C LYS A 91 5.43 -19.69 -0.38
N TYR A 92 5.18 -18.41 -0.09
CA TYR A 92 6.08 -17.28 -0.34
C TYR A 92 6.15 -16.40 0.92
N PRO A 93 6.88 -16.83 1.96
CA PRO A 93 6.98 -16.06 3.19
C PRO A 93 7.93 -14.87 3.03
N GLN A 94 7.54 -13.73 3.59
CA GLN A 94 8.36 -12.52 3.68
C GLN A 94 8.29 -11.97 5.11
N VAL A 95 9.31 -11.25 5.53
CA VAL A 95 9.29 -10.53 6.81
C VAL A 95 9.57 -9.05 6.57
N HIS A 96 8.79 -8.20 7.24
CA HIS A 96 8.94 -6.75 7.23
C HIS A 96 9.48 -6.29 8.58
N VAL A 97 10.74 -5.88 8.61
CA VAL A 97 11.43 -5.41 9.82
C VAL A 97 11.47 -3.88 9.82
N PHE A 98 11.15 -3.26 10.95
CA PHE A 98 11.18 -1.80 11.05
C PHE A 98 11.83 -1.30 12.34
N ILE A 99 12.38 -0.10 12.26
CA ILE A 99 12.83 0.71 13.40
C ILE A 99 12.70 2.20 13.05
N ALA A 100 12.29 3.02 14.02
CA ALA A 100 12.17 4.45 13.79
C ALA A 100 13.54 5.14 13.70
N THR A 101 13.66 6.13 12.82
CA THR A 101 14.95 6.75 12.51
C THR A 101 14.97 8.27 12.62
N SER A 102 13.80 8.94 12.68
CA SER A 102 13.73 10.39 12.80
C SER A 102 14.26 10.91 14.15
N PRO A 103 14.74 12.16 14.24
CA PRO A 103 15.24 12.75 15.48
C PRO A 103 14.26 12.63 16.64
N ILE A 104 12.98 12.98 16.38
CA ILE A 104 11.94 12.94 17.41
C ILE A 104 11.68 11.53 17.94
N HIS A 105 11.73 10.51 17.06
CA HIS A 105 11.54 9.13 17.49
C HIS A 105 12.78 8.57 18.18
N ARG A 106 13.98 8.92 17.74
CA ARG A 106 15.22 8.50 18.41
C ARG A 106 15.27 9.05 19.83
N GLU A 107 14.91 10.33 20.02
CA GLU A 107 14.96 11.01 21.31
C GLU A 107 13.85 10.54 22.25
N PHE A 108 12.58 10.63 21.82
CA PHE A 108 11.43 10.48 22.73
C PHE A 108 10.82 9.06 22.77
N LYS A 109 10.96 8.27 21.70
CA LYS A 109 10.36 6.94 21.62
C LYS A 109 11.37 5.82 21.92
N LEU A 110 12.57 5.92 21.35
CA LEU A 110 13.57 4.85 21.43
C LEU A 110 14.67 5.14 22.44
N ASN A 111 14.96 6.41 22.71
CA ASN A 111 16.09 6.86 23.51
C ASN A 111 17.42 6.22 23.02
N LYS A 112 17.70 6.37 21.69
CA LYS A 112 18.83 5.75 21.01
C LYS A 112 19.60 6.77 20.17
N THR A 113 20.92 6.59 20.11
CA THR A 113 21.79 7.33 19.19
C THR A 113 21.68 6.80 17.76
N LYS A 114 22.23 7.55 16.78
CA LYS A 114 22.30 7.12 15.39
C LYS A 114 23.08 5.80 15.25
N GLU A 115 24.19 5.67 15.96
CA GLU A 115 25.05 4.50 15.95
C GLU A 115 24.33 3.26 16.49
N GLU A 116 23.58 3.42 17.59
CA GLU A 116 22.77 2.33 18.15
C GLU A 116 21.63 1.89 17.22
N ILE A 117 21.06 2.82 16.43
CA ILE A 117 20.08 2.49 15.40
C ILE A 117 20.73 1.69 14.27
N LEU A 118 21.88 2.12 13.77
CA LEU A 118 22.60 1.40 12.70
C LEU A 118 23.02 -0.01 13.15
N GLU A 119 23.49 -0.16 14.38
CA GLU A 119 23.84 -1.48 14.92
C GLU A 119 22.63 -2.40 15.05
N ALA A 120 21.49 -1.87 15.54
CA ALA A 120 20.25 -2.62 15.63
C ALA A 120 19.74 -3.06 14.24
N ILE A 121 19.84 -2.21 13.22
CA ILE A 121 19.49 -2.55 11.84
C ILE A 121 20.37 -3.69 11.33
N LYS A 122 21.68 -3.53 11.46
CA LYS A 122 22.63 -4.54 11.01
C LYS A 122 22.37 -5.90 11.68
N GLU A 123 22.20 -5.92 13.01
CA GLU A 123 21.93 -7.16 13.74
C GLU A 123 20.62 -7.82 13.31
N HIS A 124 19.51 -7.07 13.33
CA HIS A 124 18.19 -7.68 13.18
C HIS A 124 17.81 -7.95 11.72
N VAL A 125 18.27 -7.12 10.77
CA VAL A 125 18.08 -7.42 9.34
C VAL A 125 18.92 -8.64 8.94
N SER A 126 20.18 -8.75 9.40
CA SER A 126 20.98 -9.96 9.16
C SER A 126 20.35 -11.21 9.78
N TYR A 127 19.79 -11.07 10.99
CA TYR A 127 19.08 -12.16 11.65
C TYR A 127 17.82 -12.56 10.89
N ALA A 128 17.01 -11.61 10.43
CA ALA A 128 15.86 -11.86 9.58
C ALA A 128 16.26 -12.56 8.28
N ARG A 129 17.34 -12.10 7.64
CA ARG A 129 17.88 -12.70 6.40
C ARG A 129 18.34 -14.15 6.60
N SER A 130 18.78 -14.52 7.79
CA SER A 130 19.13 -15.92 8.11
C SER A 130 17.92 -16.87 8.15
N LYS A 131 16.71 -16.33 8.27
CA LYS A 131 15.45 -17.08 8.37
C LYS A 131 14.54 -16.94 7.14
N PHE A 132 14.62 -15.81 6.45
CA PHE A 132 13.78 -15.50 5.29
C PHE A 132 14.62 -15.21 4.06
N GLU A 133 14.18 -15.68 2.91
CA GLU A 133 14.81 -15.34 1.64
C GLU A 133 14.53 -13.88 1.26
N ILE A 134 13.36 -13.36 1.61
CA ILE A 134 12.96 -11.98 1.33
C ILE A 134 12.75 -11.24 2.65
N VAL A 135 13.51 -10.18 2.82
CA VAL A 135 13.44 -9.26 3.96
C VAL A 135 13.16 -7.86 3.43
N GLU A 136 12.07 -7.28 3.90
CA GLU A 136 11.73 -5.88 3.74
C GLU A 136 12.16 -5.11 4.98
N PHE A 137 12.71 -3.91 4.79
CA PHE A 137 13.11 -3.04 5.86
C PHE A 137 12.49 -1.65 5.72
N SER A 138 11.94 -1.11 6.84
CA SER A 138 11.40 0.25 6.93
C SER A 138 12.12 1.08 8.00
N PRO A 139 12.72 2.22 7.62
CA PRO A 139 13.05 3.29 8.54
C PRO A 139 11.78 4.07 8.91
N GLU A 140 11.08 3.70 9.98
CA GLU A 140 9.87 4.40 10.40
C GLU A 140 10.14 5.91 10.54
N ASP A 141 9.20 6.73 10.02
CA ASP A 141 9.30 8.18 9.94
C ASP A 141 10.47 8.66 9.07
N ALA A 142 10.67 7.98 7.93
CA ALA A 142 11.76 8.23 7.00
C ALA A 142 11.75 9.67 6.46
N THR A 143 10.57 10.23 6.20
CA THR A 143 10.42 11.56 5.60
C THR A 143 10.83 12.71 6.53
N ARG A 144 10.88 12.47 7.85
CA ARG A 144 11.40 13.41 8.85
C ARG A 144 12.79 13.03 9.37
N THR A 145 13.40 11.98 8.81
CA THR A 145 14.79 11.59 9.07
C THR A 145 15.72 12.46 8.25
N GLU A 146 16.86 12.87 8.82
CA GLU A 146 17.89 13.64 8.08
C GLU A 146 18.36 12.81 6.87
N LEU A 147 18.38 13.41 5.69
CA LEU A 147 18.61 12.70 4.43
C LEU A 147 19.92 11.91 4.40
N ASP A 148 21.01 12.50 4.93
CA ASP A 148 22.31 11.84 5.02
C ASP A 148 22.28 10.63 5.97
N PHE A 149 21.50 10.71 7.04
CA PHE A 149 21.34 9.60 7.95
C PHE A 149 20.40 8.53 7.36
N LEU A 150 19.35 8.93 6.66
CA LEU A 150 18.47 8.01 5.95
C LEU A 150 19.25 7.18 4.92
N LEU A 151 20.20 7.79 4.20
CA LEU A 151 21.08 7.06 3.29
C LEU A 151 21.93 6.03 4.04
N GLN A 152 22.50 6.38 5.19
CA GLN A 152 23.28 5.43 6.00
C GLN A 152 22.42 4.28 6.51
N VAL A 153 21.20 4.58 6.97
CA VAL A 153 20.21 3.59 7.42
C VAL A 153 19.88 2.60 6.31
N VAL A 154 19.53 3.10 5.13
CA VAL A 154 19.17 2.27 3.97
C VAL A 154 20.36 1.44 3.52
N GLN A 155 21.56 2.05 3.42
CA GLN A 155 22.80 1.31 3.08
C GLN A 155 23.06 0.19 4.06
N THR A 156 22.94 0.45 5.37
CA THR A 156 23.14 -0.57 6.41
C THR A 156 22.14 -1.73 6.26
N ALA A 157 20.86 -1.44 5.99
CA ALA A 157 19.87 -2.47 5.79
C ALA A 157 20.12 -3.30 4.53
N VAL A 158 20.53 -2.67 3.43
CA VAL A 158 20.89 -3.34 2.18
C VAL A 158 22.11 -4.24 2.40
N ASP A 159 23.16 -3.74 3.05
CA ASP A 159 24.38 -4.52 3.36
C ASP A 159 24.06 -5.70 4.29
N ALA A 160 23.11 -5.54 5.21
CA ALA A 160 22.63 -6.59 6.10
C ALA A 160 21.72 -7.64 5.43
N GLY A 161 21.29 -7.41 4.18
CA GLY A 161 20.57 -8.40 3.38
C GLY A 161 19.12 -8.06 3.03
N ALA A 162 18.62 -6.86 3.35
CA ALA A 162 17.30 -6.43 2.88
C ALA A 162 17.23 -6.44 1.36
N SER A 163 16.11 -6.91 0.81
CA SER A 163 15.81 -6.95 -0.63
C SER A 163 14.80 -5.89 -1.02
N TYR A 164 13.96 -5.50 -0.08
CA TYR A 164 12.97 -4.44 -0.22
C TYR A 164 13.26 -3.34 0.80
N ILE A 165 13.21 -2.11 0.34
CA ILE A 165 13.36 -0.91 1.18
C ILE A 165 12.09 -0.09 1.07
N ASN A 166 11.32 -0.08 2.12
CA ASN A 166 10.15 0.76 2.28
C ASN A 166 10.57 2.13 2.82
N ILE A 167 9.99 3.19 2.30
CA ILE A 167 10.22 4.57 2.75
C ILE A 167 8.89 5.15 3.25
N PRO A 168 8.59 5.05 4.56
CA PRO A 168 7.32 5.49 5.08
C PRO A 168 7.26 7.02 5.29
N ASP A 169 6.20 7.64 4.74
CA ASP A 169 5.69 8.95 5.11
C ASP A 169 4.69 8.77 6.25
N THR A 170 5.20 8.48 7.41
CA THR A 170 4.46 7.97 8.58
C THR A 170 3.39 8.94 9.08
N VAL A 171 3.55 10.24 8.88
CA VAL A 171 2.61 11.28 9.32
C VAL A 171 2.00 12.06 8.15
N GLY A 172 2.13 11.56 6.92
CA GLY A 172 1.54 12.19 5.75
C GLY A 172 2.02 13.63 5.52
N PHE A 173 3.31 13.86 5.70
CA PHE A 173 3.92 15.18 5.81
C PHE A 173 4.44 15.73 4.49
N THR A 174 4.89 14.86 3.57
CA THR A 174 5.58 15.29 2.36
C THR A 174 4.64 15.68 1.22
N THR A 175 5.17 16.49 0.31
CA THR A 175 4.57 16.74 -1.00
C THR A 175 5.11 15.76 -2.06
N PRO A 176 4.41 15.55 -3.19
CA PRO A 176 4.85 14.61 -4.22
C PRO A 176 6.26 14.88 -4.77
N ALA A 177 6.64 16.14 -4.93
CA ALA A 177 7.96 16.50 -5.43
C ALA A 177 9.07 16.14 -4.42
N GLU A 178 8.87 16.45 -3.14
CA GLU A 178 9.80 16.09 -2.06
C GLU A 178 9.95 14.60 -1.92
N TYR A 179 8.82 13.89 -1.89
CA TYR A 179 8.82 12.44 -1.71
C TYR A 179 9.49 11.72 -2.89
N GLY A 180 9.16 12.09 -4.11
CA GLY A 180 9.83 11.56 -5.30
C GLY A 180 11.34 11.82 -5.31
N ALA A 181 11.78 12.99 -4.84
CA ALA A 181 13.19 13.33 -4.74
C ALA A 181 13.96 12.44 -3.74
N ILE A 182 13.32 12.03 -2.62
CA ILE A 182 13.90 11.08 -1.66
C ILE A 182 14.18 9.73 -2.36
N PHE A 183 13.21 9.19 -3.13
CA PHE A 183 13.42 7.94 -3.87
C PHE A 183 14.57 8.04 -4.86
N LYS A 184 14.56 9.10 -5.67
CA LYS A 184 15.65 9.32 -6.63
C LYS A 184 17.00 9.40 -5.93
N TYR A 185 17.09 10.14 -4.84
CA TYR A 185 18.33 10.28 -4.08
C TYR A 185 18.83 8.94 -3.56
N LEU A 186 17.97 8.16 -2.92
CA LEU A 186 18.37 6.86 -2.36
C LEU A 186 18.78 5.87 -3.45
N ILE A 187 18.02 5.78 -4.54
CA ILE A 187 18.33 4.88 -5.66
C ILE A 187 19.67 5.26 -6.31
N ASP A 188 19.98 6.54 -6.44
CA ASP A 188 21.22 7.01 -7.06
C ASP A 188 22.46 6.85 -6.16
N HIS A 189 22.30 6.79 -4.81
CA HIS A 189 23.42 6.83 -3.87
C HIS A 189 23.66 5.53 -3.10
N VAL A 190 22.66 4.66 -2.95
CA VAL A 190 22.84 3.34 -2.31
C VAL A 190 23.71 2.47 -3.21
N LYS A 191 24.77 1.91 -2.64
CA LYS A 191 25.75 1.08 -3.37
C LYS A 191 25.41 -0.39 -3.14
N THR A 192 25.16 -1.10 -4.23
CA THR A 192 24.88 -2.54 -4.19
C THR A 192 25.07 -3.17 -5.57
N ASP A 193 25.43 -4.45 -5.60
CA ASP A 193 25.43 -5.30 -6.81
C ASP A 193 24.16 -6.14 -6.94
N ARG A 194 23.25 -6.05 -5.97
CA ARG A 194 21.96 -6.75 -5.95
C ARG A 194 20.85 -5.83 -6.41
N GLU A 195 19.80 -6.41 -6.96
CA GLU A 195 18.54 -5.69 -7.19
C GLU A 195 17.87 -5.38 -5.85
N ILE A 196 17.52 -4.12 -5.64
CA ILE A 196 16.76 -3.64 -4.48
C ILE A 196 15.48 -3.01 -4.97
N ILE A 197 14.37 -3.45 -4.40
CA ILE A 197 13.05 -2.90 -4.70
C ILE A 197 12.71 -1.85 -3.65
N TYR A 198 12.50 -0.61 -4.09
CA TYR A 198 12.05 0.50 -3.24
C TYR A 198 10.54 0.58 -3.25
N SER A 199 9.93 0.85 -2.09
CA SER A 199 8.49 0.88 -1.87
C SER A 199 8.05 2.15 -1.15
N PRO A 200 7.12 2.97 -1.66
CA PRO A 200 6.45 4.01 -0.91
C PRO A 200 5.41 3.40 0.04
N HIS A 201 5.30 4.00 1.23
CA HIS A 201 4.23 3.79 2.18
C HIS A 201 3.79 5.17 2.70
N CYS A 202 2.59 5.62 2.34
CA CYS A 202 2.16 6.98 2.58
C CYS A 202 0.87 7.04 3.37
N HIS A 203 0.88 7.81 4.48
CA HIS A 203 -0.34 8.23 5.17
C HIS A 203 -0.93 9.47 4.51
N ASP A 204 -2.24 9.68 4.69
CA ASP A 204 -3.03 10.64 3.90
C ASP A 204 -3.42 11.91 4.68
N ASP A 205 -2.66 12.27 5.70
CA ASP A 205 -2.97 13.39 6.60
C ASP A 205 -3.13 14.73 5.88
N LEU A 206 -2.38 14.94 4.78
CA LEU A 206 -2.52 16.12 3.91
C LEU A 206 -3.27 15.82 2.59
N GLY A 207 -3.88 14.64 2.44
CA GLY A 207 -4.59 14.25 1.21
C GLY A 207 -3.67 14.00 0.01
N MET A 208 -2.42 13.59 0.24
CA MET A 208 -1.41 13.43 -0.82
C MET A 208 -0.88 12.00 -0.96
N ALA A 209 -1.40 11.03 -0.19
CA ALA A 209 -0.82 9.70 -0.14
C ALA A 209 -0.74 9.01 -1.50
N VAL A 210 -1.81 9.06 -2.30
CA VAL A 210 -1.83 8.51 -3.66
C VAL A 210 -0.86 9.25 -4.57
N ALA A 211 -0.86 10.58 -4.51
CA ALA A 211 0.03 11.40 -5.33
C ALA A 211 1.52 11.19 -4.99
N ASN A 212 1.83 11.05 -3.69
CA ASN A 212 3.18 10.72 -3.21
C ASN A 212 3.61 9.33 -3.70
N SER A 213 2.75 8.31 -3.59
CA SER A 213 3.03 6.97 -4.07
C SER A 213 3.31 6.94 -5.58
N LEU A 214 2.50 7.66 -6.36
CA LEU A 214 2.72 7.81 -7.80
C LEU A 214 4.01 8.57 -8.15
N ALA A 215 4.38 9.59 -7.35
CA ALA A 215 5.65 10.29 -7.52
C ALA A 215 6.85 9.37 -7.23
N ALA A 216 6.76 8.51 -6.22
CA ALA A 216 7.78 7.50 -5.94
C ALA A 216 7.93 6.50 -7.10
N VAL A 217 6.82 6.00 -7.66
CA VAL A 217 6.84 5.13 -8.85
C VAL A 217 7.52 5.81 -10.03
N LYS A 218 7.21 7.09 -10.29
CA LYS A 218 7.84 7.87 -11.35
C LYS A 218 9.35 8.02 -11.16
N ASN A 219 9.80 8.02 -9.90
CA ASN A 219 11.21 8.15 -9.52
C ASN A 219 11.90 6.81 -9.21
N GLY A 220 11.33 5.68 -9.62
CA GLY A 220 12.01 4.40 -9.61
C GLY A 220 11.50 3.37 -8.60
N ALA A 221 10.51 3.67 -7.77
CA ALA A 221 9.92 2.66 -6.87
C ALA A 221 9.37 1.48 -7.66
N GLY A 222 9.69 0.27 -7.22
CA GLY A 222 9.30 -1.00 -7.86
C GLY A 222 8.14 -1.71 -7.18
N ARG A 223 7.71 -1.25 -6.02
CA ARG A 223 6.52 -1.70 -5.29
C ARG A 223 5.74 -0.48 -4.82
N VAL A 224 4.45 -0.61 -4.53
CA VAL A 224 3.63 0.36 -3.81
C VAL A 224 2.94 -0.34 -2.66
N GLU A 225 2.98 0.28 -1.48
CA GLU A 225 2.22 -0.15 -0.30
C GLU A 225 1.05 0.78 -0.02
N GLY A 226 0.00 0.21 0.52
CA GLY A 226 -1.19 0.94 0.91
C GLY A 226 -2.30 0.00 1.32
N THR A 227 -3.52 0.52 1.36
CA THR A 227 -4.70 -0.23 1.79
C THR A 227 -5.83 -0.08 0.79
N ILE A 228 -6.72 -1.04 0.77
CA ILE A 228 -7.98 -0.89 0.02
C ILE A 228 -8.82 0.20 0.68
N ASN A 229 -9.38 1.08 -0.13
CA ASN A 229 -10.16 2.24 0.27
C ASN A 229 -9.38 3.30 1.06
N GLY A 230 -8.07 3.14 1.21
CA GLY A 230 -7.23 4.04 1.98
C GLY A 230 -7.47 3.98 3.50
N ILE A 231 -8.04 2.90 4.04
CA ILE A 231 -8.25 2.76 5.50
C ILE A 231 -6.92 2.73 6.25
N GLY A 232 -6.93 3.15 7.52
CA GLY A 232 -5.72 3.18 8.36
C GLY A 232 -5.83 4.17 9.50
N GLU A 233 -4.74 4.37 10.21
CA GLU A 233 -4.69 5.36 11.29
C GLU A 233 -4.94 6.79 10.78
N ARG A 234 -5.57 7.63 11.60
CA ARG A 234 -5.88 9.04 11.37
C ARG A 234 -6.66 9.24 10.06
N ALA A 235 -6.02 9.81 9.01
CA ALA A 235 -6.66 10.01 7.70
C ALA A 235 -6.52 8.79 6.76
N GLY A 236 -5.83 7.74 7.20
CA GLY A 236 -5.62 6.51 6.43
C GLY A 236 -4.34 6.50 5.61
N ASN A 237 -4.31 5.60 4.63
CA ASN A 237 -3.18 5.29 3.76
C ASN A 237 -3.45 5.65 2.29
N ALA A 238 -2.46 5.48 1.46
CA ALA A 238 -2.67 5.48 0.01
C ALA A 238 -3.67 4.39 -0.38
N ALA A 239 -4.72 4.78 -1.11
CA ALA A 239 -5.72 3.87 -1.65
C ALA A 239 -5.15 3.11 -2.84
N LEU A 240 -4.92 1.80 -2.68
CA LEU A 240 -4.26 0.98 -3.71
C LEU A 240 -5.06 0.89 -5.01
N GLU A 241 -6.39 0.90 -4.93
CA GLU A 241 -7.25 0.93 -6.11
C GLU A 241 -7.07 2.19 -6.95
N GLU A 242 -6.86 3.33 -6.29
CA GLU A 242 -6.61 4.60 -6.98
C GLU A 242 -5.23 4.60 -7.66
N VAL A 243 -4.20 4.10 -6.97
CA VAL A 243 -2.86 3.96 -7.55
C VAL A 243 -2.88 3.01 -8.75
N ALA A 244 -3.51 1.83 -8.62
CA ALA A 244 -3.56 0.83 -9.68
C ALA A 244 -4.26 1.35 -10.95
N VAL A 245 -5.41 2.03 -10.78
CA VAL A 245 -6.13 2.63 -11.91
C VAL A 245 -5.34 3.78 -12.53
N ALA A 246 -4.72 4.64 -11.70
CA ALA A 246 -3.91 5.75 -12.22
C ALA A 246 -2.71 5.26 -13.05
N LEU A 247 -2.01 4.21 -12.62
CA LEU A 247 -0.90 3.61 -13.37
C LEU A 247 -1.36 3.01 -14.70
N ASN A 248 -2.55 2.40 -14.73
CA ASN A 248 -3.12 1.84 -15.96
C ASN A 248 -3.56 2.94 -16.94
N ILE A 249 -4.37 3.90 -16.48
CA ILE A 249 -4.88 4.98 -17.33
C ILE A 249 -3.76 5.88 -17.86
N ARG A 250 -2.70 6.08 -17.08
CA ARG A 250 -1.56 6.91 -17.45
C ARG A 250 -0.29 6.08 -17.73
N GLU A 251 -0.48 4.92 -18.37
CA GLU A 251 0.62 4.07 -18.85
C GLU A 251 1.59 4.87 -19.74
N ASP A 252 1.05 5.78 -20.55
CA ASP A 252 1.83 6.72 -21.38
C ASP A 252 2.86 7.52 -20.59
N TYR A 253 2.49 7.91 -19.36
CA TYR A 253 3.31 8.73 -18.49
C TYR A 253 4.21 7.93 -17.56
N TYR A 254 3.66 6.90 -16.89
CA TYR A 254 4.41 6.10 -15.89
C TYR A 254 5.29 5.04 -16.51
N GLN A 255 4.91 4.49 -17.66
CA GLN A 255 5.63 3.44 -18.40
C GLN A 255 5.92 2.19 -17.55
N VAL A 256 4.93 1.77 -16.76
CA VAL A 256 5.00 0.60 -15.88
C VAL A 256 3.86 -0.36 -16.13
N GLU A 257 4.06 -1.62 -15.74
CA GLU A 257 3.05 -2.67 -15.73
C GLU A 257 2.66 -3.00 -14.29
N SER A 258 1.37 -3.17 -14.03
CA SER A 258 0.80 -3.59 -12.76
C SER A 258 0.20 -5.00 -12.87
N PRO A 259 0.33 -5.88 -11.86
CA PRO A 259 -0.30 -7.19 -11.85
C PRO A 259 -1.80 -7.15 -11.52
N ILE A 260 -2.33 -5.98 -11.19
CA ILE A 260 -3.69 -5.82 -10.66
C ILE A 260 -4.75 -6.12 -11.71
N VAL A 261 -5.69 -6.97 -11.37
CA VAL A 261 -6.86 -7.36 -12.16
C VAL A 261 -7.97 -6.34 -11.94
N LEU A 262 -7.93 -5.23 -12.69
CA LEU A 262 -8.73 -4.04 -12.43
C LEU A 262 -10.23 -4.29 -12.35
N ASN A 263 -10.79 -5.24 -13.11
CA ASN A 263 -12.22 -5.56 -13.07
C ASN A 263 -12.68 -6.26 -11.77
N GLU A 264 -11.77 -6.59 -10.86
CA GLU A 264 -12.05 -7.06 -9.50
C GLU A 264 -12.01 -5.91 -8.46
N THR A 265 -11.74 -4.69 -8.89
CA THR A 265 -11.52 -3.54 -7.99
C THR A 265 -12.75 -3.23 -7.13
N ILE A 266 -13.93 -3.12 -7.73
CA ILE A 266 -15.18 -2.85 -6.99
C ILE A 266 -15.47 -3.96 -6.00
N ASN A 267 -15.37 -5.23 -6.41
CA ASN A 267 -15.60 -6.37 -5.52
C ASN A 267 -14.65 -6.33 -4.30
N THR A 268 -13.40 -5.97 -4.52
CA THR A 268 -12.39 -5.87 -3.46
C THR A 268 -12.70 -4.72 -2.50
N SER A 269 -13.01 -3.54 -3.04
CA SER A 269 -13.36 -2.34 -2.28
C SER A 269 -14.61 -2.56 -1.42
N GLU A 270 -15.68 -3.12 -2.00
CA GLU A 270 -16.93 -3.41 -1.29
C GLU A 270 -16.75 -4.46 -0.18
N LEU A 271 -15.93 -5.48 -0.42
CA LEU A 271 -15.64 -6.51 0.58
C LEU A 271 -14.95 -5.91 1.80
N VAL A 272 -13.90 -5.11 1.59
CA VAL A 272 -13.18 -4.43 2.68
C VAL A 272 -14.09 -3.45 3.41
N SER A 273 -14.86 -2.64 2.68
CA SER A 273 -15.84 -1.72 3.27
C SER A 273 -16.86 -2.43 4.16
N ARG A 274 -17.37 -3.58 3.69
CA ARG A 274 -18.35 -4.39 4.44
C ARG A 274 -17.78 -4.93 5.74
N TYR A 275 -16.56 -5.45 5.72
CA TYR A 275 -15.96 -6.07 6.90
C TYR A 275 -15.35 -5.05 7.87
N SER A 276 -14.81 -3.94 7.35
CA SER A 276 -14.31 -2.86 8.21
C SER A 276 -15.43 -2.03 8.84
N GLY A 277 -16.64 -2.05 8.27
CA GLY A 277 -17.72 -1.16 8.67
C GLY A 277 -17.52 0.30 8.25
N ILE A 278 -16.44 0.60 7.50
CA ILE A 278 -16.14 1.95 6.99
C ILE A 278 -16.83 2.10 5.61
N PRO A 279 -17.83 2.97 5.47
CA PRO A 279 -18.53 3.16 4.21
C PRO A 279 -17.64 3.87 3.19
N ILE A 280 -17.76 3.47 1.92
CA ILE A 280 -17.10 4.16 0.81
C ILE A 280 -17.82 5.50 0.57
N PRO A 281 -17.13 6.65 0.66
CA PRO A 281 -17.73 7.95 0.31
C PRO A 281 -18.23 7.94 -1.14
N LYS A 282 -19.42 8.48 -1.39
CA LYS A 282 -20.01 8.48 -2.73
C LYS A 282 -19.13 9.15 -3.79
N ASN A 283 -18.36 10.16 -3.39
CA ASN A 283 -17.45 10.92 -4.25
C ASN A 283 -16.01 10.39 -4.23
N LYS A 284 -15.75 9.22 -3.63
CA LYS A 284 -14.39 8.63 -3.65
C LYS A 284 -14.00 8.30 -5.09
N ALA A 285 -12.77 8.61 -5.44
CA ALA A 285 -12.24 8.27 -6.76
C ALA A 285 -12.32 6.76 -7.01
N VAL A 286 -12.52 6.36 -8.24
CA VAL A 286 -12.54 4.97 -8.73
C VAL A 286 -13.71 4.14 -8.22
N VAL A 287 -13.97 4.08 -6.91
CA VAL A 287 -14.91 3.13 -6.29
C VAL A 287 -16.16 3.78 -5.67
N GLY A 288 -16.21 5.10 -5.60
CA GLY A 288 -17.37 5.82 -5.05
C GLY A 288 -18.59 5.69 -5.93
N GLY A 289 -19.78 5.65 -5.34
CA GLY A 289 -21.03 5.46 -6.09
C GLY A 289 -21.35 6.56 -7.12
N ASN A 290 -20.71 7.72 -7.02
CA ASN A 290 -20.86 8.82 -7.99
C ASN A 290 -19.75 8.82 -9.07
N ALA A 291 -18.75 7.93 -8.97
CA ALA A 291 -17.60 7.94 -9.89
C ALA A 291 -18.00 7.74 -11.37
N PHE A 292 -19.17 7.10 -11.61
CA PHE A 292 -19.73 6.82 -12.93
C PHE A 292 -21.12 7.42 -13.09
N SER A 293 -21.40 8.58 -12.49
CA SER A 293 -22.72 9.23 -12.49
C SER A 293 -22.60 10.66 -12.99
N HIS A 294 -23.47 11.03 -13.92
CA HIS A 294 -23.54 12.36 -14.50
C HIS A 294 -24.93 12.95 -14.32
N GLU A 295 -25.06 14.09 -13.61
CA GLU A 295 -26.34 14.79 -13.40
C GLU A 295 -26.48 16.01 -14.32
N SER A 296 -25.38 16.70 -14.65
CA SER A 296 -25.40 17.88 -15.53
C SER A 296 -25.83 17.49 -16.95
N GLY A 297 -26.83 18.18 -17.47
CA GLY A 297 -27.37 17.95 -18.84
C GLY A 297 -26.31 18.06 -19.94
N ILE A 298 -25.34 18.95 -19.81
CA ILE A 298 -24.20 19.07 -20.74
C ILE A 298 -23.33 17.81 -20.71
N HIS A 299 -23.05 17.28 -19.50
CA HIS A 299 -22.26 16.07 -19.36
C HIS A 299 -23.04 14.85 -19.87
N GLN A 300 -24.33 14.75 -19.54
CA GLN A 300 -25.17 13.65 -20.01
C GLN A 300 -25.25 13.62 -21.55
N ASP A 301 -25.49 14.76 -22.21
CA ASP A 301 -25.46 14.85 -23.67
C ASP A 301 -24.10 14.45 -24.28
N GLY A 302 -23.01 14.86 -23.63
CA GLY A 302 -21.63 14.45 -24.04
C GLY A 302 -21.40 12.96 -23.93
N VAL A 303 -21.73 12.37 -22.79
CA VAL A 303 -21.55 10.92 -22.52
C VAL A 303 -22.43 10.08 -23.45
N LEU A 304 -23.67 10.47 -23.71
CA LEU A 304 -24.55 9.78 -24.64
C LEU A 304 -24.00 9.78 -26.07
N LYS A 305 -23.31 10.85 -26.49
CA LYS A 305 -22.67 10.93 -27.81
C LYS A 305 -21.36 10.13 -27.86
N ASN A 306 -20.52 10.26 -26.84
CA ASN A 306 -19.27 9.53 -26.68
C ASN A 306 -18.84 9.60 -25.20
N PRO A 307 -18.79 8.47 -24.46
CA PRO A 307 -18.34 8.43 -23.07
C PRO A 307 -17.00 9.11 -22.81
N LEU A 308 -16.06 9.02 -23.76
CA LEU A 308 -14.73 9.63 -23.65
C LEU A 308 -14.74 11.16 -23.54
N THR A 309 -15.88 11.81 -23.74
CA THR A 309 -15.99 13.27 -23.54
C THR A 309 -15.82 13.69 -22.09
N TYR A 310 -16.21 12.83 -21.16
CA TYR A 310 -16.15 13.11 -19.70
C TYR A 310 -15.66 11.94 -18.85
N GLU A 311 -15.34 10.79 -19.45
CA GLU A 311 -14.90 9.59 -18.74
C GLU A 311 -13.51 9.15 -19.22
N ILE A 312 -12.55 9.08 -18.29
CA ILE A 312 -11.22 8.48 -18.52
C ILE A 312 -11.15 7.05 -17.98
N ILE A 313 -12.08 6.66 -17.12
CA ILE A 313 -12.21 5.32 -16.54
C ILE A 313 -13.57 4.79 -16.98
N THR A 314 -13.60 3.65 -17.67
CA THR A 314 -14.87 3.00 -17.99
C THR A 314 -15.37 2.17 -16.81
N PRO A 315 -16.69 2.04 -16.59
CA PRO A 315 -17.25 1.22 -15.52
C PRO A 315 -16.74 -0.22 -15.55
N GLU A 316 -16.68 -0.80 -16.74
CA GLU A 316 -16.25 -2.20 -16.95
C GLU A 316 -14.80 -2.41 -16.54
N LEU A 317 -13.94 -1.40 -16.70
CA LEU A 317 -12.52 -1.47 -16.31
C LEU A 317 -12.36 -1.86 -14.84
N VAL A 318 -13.24 -1.33 -13.97
CA VAL A 318 -13.15 -1.56 -12.52
C VAL A 318 -14.21 -2.54 -11.98
N GLY A 319 -15.03 -3.12 -12.87
CA GLY A 319 -16.01 -4.15 -12.52
C GLY A 319 -17.42 -3.62 -12.25
N VAL A 320 -17.72 -2.37 -12.59
CA VAL A 320 -19.08 -1.84 -12.58
C VAL A 320 -19.82 -2.24 -13.87
N LYS A 321 -21.09 -2.61 -13.77
CA LYS A 321 -21.84 -3.14 -14.93
C LYS A 321 -22.34 -2.09 -15.91
N SER A 322 -22.60 -0.84 -15.43
CA SER A 322 -23.12 0.25 -16.26
C SER A 322 -22.96 1.60 -15.58
N ASN A 323 -22.93 2.67 -16.38
CA ASN A 323 -23.01 4.05 -15.91
C ASN A 323 -24.39 4.36 -15.34
N SER A 324 -24.47 5.37 -14.48
CA SER A 324 -25.71 5.91 -13.95
C SER A 324 -25.92 7.35 -14.46
N LEU A 325 -27.10 7.59 -15.03
CA LEU A 325 -27.55 8.93 -15.46
C LEU A 325 -28.71 9.36 -14.57
N PRO A 326 -28.49 9.72 -13.31
CA PRO A 326 -29.55 10.12 -12.41
C PRO A 326 -30.21 11.40 -12.92
N LEU A 327 -31.53 11.41 -12.88
CA LEU A 327 -32.29 12.61 -13.18
C LEU A 327 -32.29 13.52 -11.95
N GLY A 328 -31.89 14.76 -12.16
CA GLY A 328 -31.81 15.77 -11.12
C GLY A 328 -32.19 17.15 -11.64
N LYS A 329 -32.09 18.14 -10.77
CA LYS A 329 -32.49 19.53 -11.05
C LYS A 329 -31.73 20.17 -12.21
N LEU A 330 -30.57 19.62 -12.57
CA LEU A 330 -29.71 20.12 -13.66
C LEU A 330 -29.70 19.21 -14.89
N SER A 331 -30.51 18.16 -14.91
CA SER A 331 -30.63 17.25 -16.06
C SER A 331 -31.26 17.95 -17.26
N GLY A 332 -30.68 17.74 -18.44
CA GLY A 332 -31.16 18.29 -19.68
C GLY A 332 -32.33 17.48 -20.29
N ARG A 333 -32.97 18.03 -21.32
CA ARG A 333 -34.11 17.40 -22.03
C ARG A 333 -33.73 16.03 -22.61
N HIS A 334 -32.49 15.82 -23.02
CA HIS A 334 -32.02 14.59 -23.67
C HIS A 334 -31.98 13.40 -22.67
N ALA A 335 -31.62 13.63 -21.41
CA ALA A 335 -31.65 12.59 -20.37
C ALA A 335 -33.07 12.17 -19.94
N PHE A 336 -34.12 12.92 -20.39
CA PHE A 336 -35.51 12.63 -20.05
C PHE A 336 -36.22 11.77 -21.12
N VAL A 337 -35.62 11.65 -22.30
CA VAL A 337 -36.21 10.98 -23.47
C VAL A 337 -35.69 9.56 -23.64
N GLU A 338 -34.54 9.23 -23.05
CA GLU A 338 -33.99 7.90 -22.94
C GLU A 338 -34.26 7.25 -21.56
#